data_c1f9ac6f18715426bc13c84841d25cab
#
_entry.id   c1f9ac6f18715426bc13c84841d25cab
#
_cell.length_a   1.000
_cell.length_b   1.000
_cell.length_c   1.000
_cell.angle_alpha   90.00
_cell.angle_beta   90.00
_cell.angle_gamma   90.00
#
_symmetry.space_group_name_H-M   'P 1'
#
loop_
_entity.id
_entity.type
_entity.pdbx_description
1 polymer ?
#
loop_
_entity_poly.entity_id
_entity_poly.type
_entity_poly.pdbx_seq_one_letter_code
_entity_poly.pdbx_strand_id
1 'polypeptide(L)'
;VSDFKKLTAFLDELPNLKKCDMYGTKMKRADMEMLSERYPQVEFGWTMYVGDHLVRTDVTAFSTQHTYQSKFHTSKTFSVLKYCHNLVALDIGHNEVSDLSFLEDLPQLKVLILAANNITDITPLAKLENLEYLELFLNHISDLTPLEGLTHLRDLNLCYNSITDWSPLENMPWLERLWLNYSGKYARINPVPAEVIAQLKEKLPNTEINTTAAHSTADGWRSHARSTLVGDMFRKGIYVPFED
;
A
#
# COMPACT_ATOMS: atom_id res chain seq x y z
N VAL A 1 -23.66 10.01 -15.97
CA VAL A 1 -24.12 10.42 -17.31
C VAL A 1 -25.50 9.83 -17.52
N SER A 2 -26.50 10.67 -17.82
CA SER A 2 -27.89 10.22 -17.92
C SER A 2 -28.17 9.37 -19.16
N ASP A 3 -27.25 9.36 -20.12
CA ASP A 3 -27.38 8.62 -21.37
C ASP A 3 -26.01 8.07 -21.83
N PHE A 4 -25.72 6.85 -21.39
CA PHE A 4 -24.49 6.13 -21.73
C PHE A 4 -24.31 5.92 -23.25
N LYS A 5 -25.43 5.73 -24.00
CA LYS A 5 -25.39 5.55 -25.47
C LYS A 5 -24.90 6.82 -26.17
N LYS A 6 -25.34 8.00 -25.70
CA LYS A 6 -24.86 9.27 -26.28
C LYS A 6 -23.38 9.52 -25.98
N LEU A 7 -22.92 9.15 -24.77
CA LEU A 7 -21.52 9.25 -24.44
C LEU A 7 -20.66 8.37 -25.34
N THR A 8 -21.01 7.10 -25.51
CA THR A 8 -20.23 6.19 -26.36
C THR A 8 -20.29 6.61 -27.85
N ALA A 9 -21.42 7.08 -28.36
CA ALA A 9 -21.49 7.61 -29.70
C ALA A 9 -20.58 8.84 -29.90
N PHE A 10 -20.52 9.72 -28.91
CA PHE A 10 -19.60 10.87 -28.94
C PHE A 10 -18.13 10.45 -28.89
N LEU A 11 -17.78 9.48 -28.04
CA LEU A 11 -16.40 8.97 -27.92
C LEU A 11 -15.96 8.24 -29.21
N ASP A 12 -16.86 7.55 -29.90
CA ASP A 12 -16.58 6.88 -31.16
C ASP A 12 -16.16 7.88 -32.29
N GLU A 13 -16.56 9.15 -32.16
CA GLU A 13 -16.16 10.22 -33.10
C GLU A 13 -14.76 10.79 -32.78
N LEU A 14 -14.13 10.36 -31.64
CA LEU A 14 -12.87 10.89 -31.15
C LEU A 14 -11.76 9.82 -31.09
N PRO A 15 -11.33 9.24 -32.23
CA PRO A 15 -10.40 8.09 -32.24
C PRO A 15 -9.00 8.40 -31.66
N ASN A 16 -8.62 9.67 -31.61
CA ASN A 16 -7.32 10.11 -31.08
C ASN A 16 -7.39 10.62 -29.64
N LEU A 17 -8.56 10.49 -28.98
CA LEU A 17 -8.70 10.90 -27.59
C LEU A 17 -7.78 10.06 -26.70
N LYS A 18 -7.02 10.74 -25.82
CA LYS A 18 -6.11 10.10 -24.87
C LYS A 18 -6.58 10.23 -23.42
N LYS A 19 -7.34 11.27 -23.12
CA LYS A 19 -7.83 11.54 -21.77
C LYS A 19 -9.24 12.12 -21.79
N CYS A 20 -10.06 11.67 -20.84
CA CYS A 20 -11.43 12.16 -20.67
C CYS A 20 -11.76 12.29 -19.19
N ASP A 21 -11.70 13.49 -18.63
CA ASP A 21 -12.01 13.77 -17.24
C ASP A 21 -13.53 13.93 -17.06
N MET A 22 -14.12 13.02 -16.28
CA MET A 22 -15.55 12.97 -15.98
C MET A 22 -15.81 13.05 -14.47
N TYR A 23 -14.99 13.81 -13.75
CA TYR A 23 -15.14 14.04 -12.30
C TYR A 23 -16.50 14.68 -12.00
N GLY A 24 -17.15 14.23 -10.95
CA GLY A 24 -18.47 14.70 -10.59
C GLY A 24 -19.63 14.08 -11.35
N THR A 25 -19.38 13.21 -12.34
CA THR A 25 -20.44 12.39 -12.95
C THR A 25 -20.80 11.24 -12.01
N LYS A 26 -22.12 10.94 -11.91
CA LYS A 26 -22.61 9.78 -11.15
C LYS A 26 -22.59 8.53 -12.04
N MET A 27 -21.40 8.06 -12.40
CA MET A 27 -21.26 6.86 -13.22
C MET A 27 -21.28 5.61 -12.33
N LYS A 28 -21.93 4.55 -12.81
CA LYS A 28 -21.89 3.25 -12.14
C LYS A 28 -20.60 2.53 -12.46
N ARG A 29 -20.14 1.66 -11.56
CA ARG A 29 -18.93 0.86 -11.75
C ARG A 29 -18.95 0.07 -13.06
N ALA A 30 -20.08 -0.58 -13.37
CA ALA A 30 -20.24 -1.33 -14.63
C ALA A 30 -20.06 -0.45 -15.88
N ASP A 31 -20.50 0.83 -15.83
CA ASP A 31 -20.32 1.77 -16.94
C ASP A 31 -18.84 2.18 -17.08
N MET A 32 -18.11 2.34 -15.96
CA MET A 32 -16.66 2.62 -15.92
C MET A 32 -15.87 1.45 -16.54
N GLU A 33 -16.18 0.22 -16.12
CA GLU A 33 -15.56 -1.01 -16.64
C GLU A 33 -15.77 -1.12 -18.14
N MET A 34 -16.99 -0.92 -18.60
CA MET A 34 -17.34 -0.98 -20.03
C MET A 34 -16.65 0.11 -20.87
N LEU A 35 -16.48 1.33 -20.34
CA LEU A 35 -15.73 2.38 -21.02
C LEU A 35 -14.23 2.05 -21.11
N SER A 36 -13.63 1.55 -20.03
CA SER A 36 -12.21 1.17 -20.03
C SER A 36 -11.94 0.02 -21.01
N GLU A 37 -12.83 -0.96 -21.10
CA GLU A 37 -12.72 -2.08 -22.04
C GLU A 37 -12.90 -1.63 -23.50
N ARG A 38 -13.87 -0.75 -23.75
CA ARG A 38 -14.19 -0.29 -25.11
C ARG A 38 -13.16 0.70 -25.66
N TYR A 39 -12.57 1.53 -24.79
CA TYR A 39 -11.63 2.59 -25.16
C TYR A 39 -10.32 2.47 -24.37
N PRO A 40 -9.55 1.38 -24.55
CA PRO A 40 -8.34 1.12 -23.76
C PRO A 40 -7.23 2.14 -23.96
N GLN A 41 -7.31 2.96 -25.04
CA GLN A 41 -6.36 4.05 -25.32
C GLN A 41 -6.69 5.35 -24.58
N VAL A 42 -7.83 5.42 -23.87
CA VAL A 42 -8.32 6.62 -23.20
C VAL A 42 -8.14 6.47 -21.69
N GLU A 43 -7.38 7.36 -21.08
CA GLU A 43 -7.35 7.54 -19.62
C GLU A 43 -8.61 8.28 -19.19
N PHE A 44 -9.48 7.59 -18.47
CA PHE A 44 -10.70 8.20 -17.93
C PHE A 44 -10.48 8.69 -16.50
N GLY A 45 -10.84 9.96 -16.24
CA GLY A 45 -10.88 10.54 -14.90
C GLY A 45 -12.28 10.41 -14.29
N TRP A 46 -12.40 9.66 -13.17
CA TRP A 46 -13.67 9.46 -12.48
C TRP A 46 -13.60 9.88 -11.01
N THR A 47 -14.80 10.06 -10.44
CA THR A 47 -14.99 10.05 -8.99
C THR A 47 -15.79 8.80 -8.64
N MET A 48 -15.23 7.96 -7.77
CA MET A 48 -15.80 6.67 -7.40
C MET A 48 -15.79 6.46 -5.90
N TYR A 49 -16.59 5.50 -5.42
CA TYR A 49 -16.53 5.07 -4.03
C TYR A 49 -15.50 3.95 -3.87
N VAL A 50 -14.59 4.11 -2.91
CA VAL A 50 -13.72 3.08 -2.37
C VAL A 50 -14.18 2.85 -0.92
N GLY A 51 -15.00 1.85 -0.71
CA GLY A 51 -15.75 1.71 0.53
C GLY A 51 -16.74 2.87 0.72
N ASP A 52 -16.58 3.62 1.80
CA ASP A 52 -17.35 4.82 2.14
C ASP A 52 -16.64 6.13 1.73
N HIS A 53 -15.43 6.02 1.16
CA HIS A 53 -14.65 7.17 0.71
C HIS A 53 -14.95 7.53 -0.75
N LEU A 54 -15.21 8.81 -1.01
CA LEU A 54 -15.36 9.34 -2.36
C LEU A 54 -13.98 9.76 -2.89
N VAL A 55 -13.48 9.05 -3.91
CA VAL A 55 -12.11 9.17 -4.40
C VAL A 55 -12.11 9.52 -5.89
N ARG A 56 -11.29 10.49 -6.28
CA ARG A 56 -10.98 10.76 -7.69
C ARG A 56 -9.88 9.83 -8.16
N THR A 57 -9.95 9.39 -9.40
CA THR A 57 -8.92 8.46 -9.96
C THR A 57 -7.57 9.11 -10.22
N ASP A 58 -7.48 10.45 -10.18
CA ASP A 58 -6.23 11.20 -10.32
C ASP A 58 -5.49 11.46 -9.00
N VAL A 59 -5.97 10.92 -7.86
CA VAL A 59 -5.26 11.04 -6.59
C VAL A 59 -3.90 10.37 -6.66
N THR A 60 -2.92 10.96 -5.99
CA THR A 60 -1.58 10.40 -5.87
C THR A 60 -1.33 9.77 -4.50
N ALA A 61 -2.17 10.07 -3.50
CA ALA A 61 -2.17 9.44 -2.19
C ALA A 61 -3.61 9.19 -1.71
N PHE A 62 -3.88 8.01 -1.15
CA PHE A 62 -5.19 7.66 -0.60
C PHE A 62 -5.04 6.86 0.68
N SER A 63 -5.86 7.20 1.69
CA SER A 63 -5.95 6.48 2.95
C SER A 63 -7.39 6.24 3.36
N THR A 64 -7.64 5.05 3.92
CA THR A 64 -8.87 4.72 4.65
C THR A 64 -8.74 4.96 6.15
N GLN A 65 -7.85 5.84 6.60
CA GLN A 65 -7.63 6.10 8.02
C GLN A 65 -8.95 6.30 8.76
N HIS A 66 -9.18 5.45 9.75
CA HIS A 66 -10.43 5.39 10.48
C HIS A 66 -10.67 6.64 11.30
N THR A 67 -11.78 7.29 11.01
CA THR A 67 -12.56 7.93 12.07
C THR A 67 -13.29 6.83 12.83
N TYR A 68 -13.60 7.03 14.10
CA TYR A 68 -14.26 6.08 15.03
C TYR A 68 -15.57 5.42 14.51
N GLN A 69 -15.99 5.67 13.30
CA GLN A 69 -17.23 5.21 12.68
C GLN A 69 -17.05 4.51 11.34
N SER A 70 -15.80 4.30 10.88
CA SER A 70 -15.54 3.63 9.61
C SER A 70 -15.82 2.12 9.71
N LYS A 71 -16.40 1.57 8.66
CA LYS A 71 -16.56 0.13 8.51
C LYS A 71 -15.25 -0.47 8.05
N PHE A 72 -14.94 -1.68 8.49
CA PHE A 72 -13.83 -2.46 7.93
C PHE A 72 -14.14 -2.84 6.48
N HIS A 73 -13.13 -2.76 5.63
CA HIS A 73 -13.23 -3.08 4.22
C HIS A 73 -12.41 -4.33 3.89
N THR A 74 -12.92 -5.13 2.98
CA THR A 74 -12.23 -6.32 2.48
C THR A 74 -11.45 -6.01 1.19
N SER A 75 -10.60 -6.92 0.76
CA SER A 75 -9.83 -6.85 -0.49
C SER A 75 -10.68 -6.46 -1.70
N LYS A 76 -11.93 -6.96 -1.77
CA LYS A 76 -12.87 -6.65 -2.86
C LYS A 76 -13.18 -5.15 -2.98
N THR A 77 -13.19 -4.42 -1.86
CA THR A 77 -13.42 -2.97 -1.87
C THR A 77 -12.35 -2.24 -2.66
N PHE A 78 -11.11 -2.69 -2.55
CA PHE A 78 -9.94 -2.01 -3.12
C PHE A 78 -9.66 -2.36 -4.59
N SER A 79 -10.33 -3.37 -5.15
CA SER A 79 -10.16 -3.76 -6.55
C SER A 79 -10.50 -2.65 -7.57
N VAL A 80 -11.22 -1.60 -7.16
CA VAL A 80 -11.50 -0.43 -7.99
C VAL A 80 -10.31 0.53 -8.10
N LEU A 81 -9.31 0.41 -7.23
CA LEU A 81 -8.11 1.26 -7.26
C LEU A 81 -7.28 1.07 -8.53
N LYS A 82 -7.50 0.00 -9.29
CA LYS A 82 -6.89 -0.22 -10.61
C LYS A 82 -7.10 0.96 -11.58
N TYR A 83 -8.10 1.79 -11.36
CA TYR A 83 -8.35 3.00 -12.15
C TYR A 83 -7.57 4.23 -11.67
N CYS A 84 -6.87 4.13 -10.53
CA CYS A 84 -6.05 5.21 -9.98
C CYS A 84 -4.60 5.09 -10.45
N HIS A 85 -4.36 5.27 -11.75
CA HIS A 85 -3.03 5.07 -12.37
C HIS A 85 -1.94 6.00 -11.83
N ASN A 86 -2.34 7.10 -11.16
CA ASN A 86 -1.42 8.05 -10.53
C ASN A 86 -1.21 7.80 -9.04
N LEU A 87 -1.79 6.73 -8.48
CA LEU A 87 -1.71 6.42 -7.05
C LEU A 87 -0.31 5.91 -6.71
N VAL A 88 0.42 6.67 -5.90
CA VAL A 88 1.79 6.38 -5.47
C VAL A 88 1.87 6.03 -3.99
N ALA A 89 0.95 6.54 -3.18
CA ALA A 89 0.87 6.23 -1.76
C ALA A 89 -0.52 5.68 -1.39
N LEU A 90 -0.55 4.51 -0.74
CA LEU A 90 -1.77 3.82 -0.33
C LEU A 90 -1.69 3.38 1.13
N ASP A 91 -2.68 3.78 1.92
CA ASP A 91 -2.89 3.31 3.29
C ASP A 91 -4.28 2.68 3.41
N ILE A 92 -4.30 1.37 3.56
CA ILE A 92 -5.48 0.55 3.83
C ILE A 92 -5.29 -0.28 5.10
N GLY A 93 -4.51 0.25 6.02
CA GLY A 93 -4.37 -0.34 7.35
C GLY A 93 -5.68 -0.40 8.12
N HIS A 94 -5.73 -1.28 9.14
CA HIS A 94 -6.90 -1.46 10.01
C HIS A 94 -8.18 -1.82 9.25
N ASN A 95 -8.08 -2.78 8.33
CA ASN A 95 -9.20 -3.33 7.57
C ASN A 95 -9.22 -4.88 7.70
N GLU A 96 -10.00 -5.55 6.85
CA GLU A 96 -10.09 -7.01 6.76
C GLU A 96 -9.51 -7.52 5.43
N VAL A 97 -8.41 -6.91 4.97
CA VAL A 97 -7.72 -7.29 3.73
C VAL A 97 -6.97 -8.59 3.95
N SER A 98 -7.15 -9.55 3.05
CA SER A 98 -6.44 -10.83 3.05
C SER A 98 -5.83 -11.19 1.69
N ASP A 99 -6.42 -10.69 0.59
CA ASP A 99 -5.98 -10.90 -0.78
C ASP A 99 -5.42 -9.58 -1.34
N LEU A 100 -4.16 -9.63 -1.79
CA LEU A 100 -3.42 -8.48 -2.31
C LEU A 100 -3.35 -8.46 -3.85
N SER A 101 -4.04 -9.33 -4.55
CA SER A 101 -3.99 -9.44 -6.02
C SER A 101 -4.30 -8.11 -6.74
N PHE A 102 -5.17 -7.27 -6.16
CA PHE A 102 -5.51 -5.96 -6.73
C PHE A 102 -4.31 -4.98 -6.79
N LEU A 103 -3.25 -5.21 -6.00
CA LEU A 103 -2.03 -4.39 -6.02
C LEU A 103 -1.20 -4.61 -7.30
N GLU A 104 -1.40 -5.72 -8.01
CA GLU A 104 -0.73 -5.98 -9.28
C GLU A 104 -1.08 -4.94 -10.35
N ASP A 105 -2.22 -4.26 -10.20
CA ASP A 105 -2.66 -3.17 -11.07
C ASP A 105 -2.05 -1.80 -10.68
N LEU A 106 -1.21 -1.74 -9.63
CA LEU A 106 -0.65 -0.52 -9.05
C LEU A 106 0.89 -0.56 -8.93
N PRO A 107 1.63 -0.90 -9.99
CA PRO A 107 3.10 -1.10 -9.92
C PRO A 107 3.88 0.18 -9.61
N GLN A 108 3.25 1.35 -9.69
CA GLN A 108 3.85 2.65 -9.39
C GLN A 108 3.87 2.99 -7.89
N LEU A 109 3.32 2.14 -7.01
CA LEU A 109 3.29 2.40 -5.57
C LEU A 109 4.71 2.50 -4.99
N LYS A 110 4.91 3.53 -4.16
CA LYS A 110 6.14 3.79 -3.39
C LYS A 110 5.91 3.71 -1.89
N VAL A 111 4.72 4.06 -1.44
CA VAL A 111 4.32 4.02 -0.03
C VAL A 111 3.12 3.12 0.12
N LEU A 112 3.24 2.09 0.97
CA LEU A 112 2.17 1.12 1.20
C LEU A 112 2.03 0.80 2.69
N ILE A 113 0.85 1.05 3.25
CA ILE A 113 0.49 0.71 4.62
C ILE A 113 -0.63 -0.33 4.59
N LEU A 114 -0.30 -1.54 5.02
CA LEU A 114 -1.18 -2.71 5.11
C LEU A 114 -1.32 -3.20 6.56
N ALA A 115 -0.96 -2.38 7.51
CA ALA A 115 -0.94 -2.71 8.93
C ALA A 115 -2.31 -3.15 9.46
N ALA A 116 -2.33 -4.10 10.41
CA ALA A 116 -3.54 -4.57 11.08
C ALA A 116 -4.63 -5.02 10.09
N ASN A 117 -4.30 -6.03 9.31
CA ASN A 117 -5.18 -6.73 8.38
C ASN A 117 -5.12 -8.26 8.62
N ASN A 118 -5.65 -9.06 7.69
CA ASN A 118 -5.66 -10.53 7.77
C ASN A 118 -4.75 -11.17 6.69
N ILE A 119 -3.62 -10.53 6.38
CA ILE A 119 -2.73 -10.92 5.29
C ILE A 119 -1.85 -12.08 5.73
N THR A 120 -1.80 -13.13 4.89
CA THR A 120 -0.89 -14.28 5.03
C THR A 120 0.07 -14.38 3.85
N ASP A 121 -0.39 -14.06 2.65
CA ASP A 121 0.36 -14.14 1.40
C ASP A 121 0.70 -12.73 0.89
N ILE A 122 1.99 -12.46 0.75
CA ILE A 122 2.53 -11.19 0.24
C ILE A 122 3.19 -11.34 -1.13
N THR A 123 2.98 -12.48 -1.83
CA THR A 123 3.52 -12.71 -3.18
C THR A 123 3.22 -11.56 -4.16
N PRO A 124 2.02 -10.94 -4.16
CA PRO A 124 1.75 -9.80 -5.06
C PRO A 124 2.67 -8.59 -4.85
N LEU A 125 3.27 -8.43 -3.66
CA LEU A 125 4.19 -7.31 -3.38
C LEU A 125 5.48 -7.40 -4.20
N ALA A 126 5.90 -8.60 -4.63
CA ALA A 126 7.10 -8.77 -5.44
C ALA A 126 7.07 -7.98 -6.77
N LYS A 127 5.88 -7.59 -7.23
CA LYS A 127 5.70 -6.76 -8.44
C LYS A 127 5.82 -5.26 -8.21
N LEU A 128 5.87 -4.82 -6.95
CA LEU A 128 5.91 -3.42 -6.55
C LEU A 128 7.35 -2.94 -6.38
N GLU A 129 8.16 -3.05 -7.43
CA GLU A 129 9.61 -2.79 -7.41
C GLU A 129 9.98 -1.36 -6.98
N ASN A 130 9.02 -0.42 -7.06
CA ASN A 130 9.23 0.98 -6.69
C ASN A 130 8.96 1.27 -5.20
N LEU A 131 8.60 0.27 -4.37
CA LEU A 131 8.31 0.50 -2.97
C LEU A 131 9.52 1.03 -2.21
N GLU A 132 9.31 2.13 -1.48
CA GLU A 132 10.28 2.80 -0.61
C GLU A 132 9.90 2.69 0.88
N TYR A 133 8.60 2.59 1.19
CA TYR A 133 8.06 2.54 2.55
C TYR A 133 6.96 1.49 2.66
N LEU A 134 7.11 0.52 3.58
CA LEU A 134 6.17 -0.60 3.75
C LEU A 134 5.88 -0.89 5.22
N GLU A 135 4.59 -0.84 5.60
CA GLU A 135 4.12 -1.29 6.91
C GLU A 135 3.24 -2.52 6.78
N LEU A 136 3.68 -3.62 7.37
CA LEU A 136 3.01 -4.92 7.40
C LEU A 136 2.68 -5.40 8.82
N PHE A 137 2.86 -4.56 9.84
CA PHE A 137 2.68 -4.98 11.23
C PHE A 137 1.23 -5.43 11.53
N LEU A 138 1.08 -6.35 12.51
CA LEU A 138 -0.22 -6.94 12.88
C LEU A 138 -0.93 -7.61 11.69
N ASN A 139 -0.26 -8.58 11.09
CA ASN A 139 -0.78 -9.49 10.09
C ASN A 139 -0.42 -10.95 10.45
N HIS A 140 -0.53 -11.88 9.52
CA HIS A 140 -0.27 -13.30 9.70
C HIS A 140 0.80 -13.83 8.73
N ILE A 141 1.73 -12.96 8.33
CA ILE A 141 2.78 -13.23 7.34
C ILE A 141 3.81 -14.18 7.95
N SER A 142 4.22 -15.20 7.20
CA SER A 142 5.27 -16.14 7.57
C SER A 142 6.42 -16.21 6.58
N ASP A 143 6.19 -15.91 5.31
CA ASP A 143 7.17 -15.93 4.23
C ASP A 143 7.53 -14.51 3.80
N LEU A 144 8.82 -14.17 3.85
CA LEU A 144 9.38 -12.87 3.47
C LEU A 144 10.06 -12.88 2.09
N THR A 145 10.17 -14.05 1.44
CA THR A 145 10.82 -14.19 0.14
C THR A 145 10.32 -13.17 -0.91
N PRO A 146 9.02 -12.82 -0.97
CA PRO A 146 8.54 -11.84 -1.95
C PRO A 146 9.13 -10.42 -1.78
N LEU A 147 9.80 -10.12 -0.65
CA LEU A 147 10.39 -8.80 -0.39
C LEU A 147 11.83 -8.68 -0.91
N GLU A 148 12.54 -9.80 -1.19
CA GLU A 148 13.97 -9.79 -1.55
C GLU A 148 14.30 -8.98 -2.80
N GLY A 149 13.33 -8.85 -3.74
CA GLY A 149 13.50 -8.07 -4.98
C GLY A 149 13.22 -6.58 -4.86
N LEU A 150 12.74 -6.09 -3.70
CA LEU A 150 12.33 -4.70 -3.51
C LEU A 150 13.50 -3.80 -3.16
N THR A 151 14.40 -3.59 -4.12
CA THR A 151 15.69 -2.90 -3.92
C THR A 151 15.60 -1.41 -3.60
N HIS A 152 14.43 -0.80 -3.77
CA HIS A 152 14.17 0.59 -3.38
C HIS A 152 13.59 0.73 -1.96
N LEU A 153 13.29 -0.39 -1.28
CA LEU A 153 12.63 -0.37 0.02
C LEU A 153 13.60 0.12 1.11
N ARG A 154 13.29 1.28 1.69
CA ARG A 154 14.10 1.94 2.73
C ARG A 154 13.56 1.66 4.13
N ASP A 155 12.24 1.65 4.29
CA ASP A 155 11.56 1.50 5.59
C ASP A 155 10.65 0.28 5.59
N LEU A 156 10.88 -0.66 6.50
CA LEU A 156 10.09 -1.89 6.63
C LEU A 156 9.68 -2.15 8.08
N ASN A 157 8.38 -2.27 8.33
CA ASN A 157 7.83 -2.63 9.63
C ASN A 157 7.10 -3.99 9.57
N LEU A 158 7.68 -4.99 10.21
CA LEU A 158 7.21 -6.38 10.26
C LEU A 158 6.71 -6.82 11.65
N CYS A 159 6.56 -5.91 12.59
CA CYS A 159 6.13 -6.25 13.95
C CYS A 159 4.83 -7.08 13.96
N TYR A 160 4.72 -8.03 14.91
CA TYR A 160 3.50 -8.83 15.11
C TYR A 160 3.02 -9.60 13.86
N ASN A 161 3.90 -10.41 13.30
CA ASN A 161 3.60 -11.37 12.25
C ASN A 161 3.92 -12.81 12.72
N SER A 162 3.85 -13.79 11.84
CA SER A 162 4.11 -15.22 12.11
C SER A 162 5.42 -15.72 11.48
N ILE A 163 6.42 -14.84 11.35
CA ILE A 163 7.68 -15.11 10.64
C ILE A 163 8.54 -16.05 11.47
N THR A 164 9.06 -17.11 10.86
CA THR A 164 9.99 -18.07 11.46
C THR A 164 11.32 -18.12 10.73
N ASP A 165 11.35 -17.80 9.45
CA ASP A 165 12.55 -17.64 8.65
C ASP A 165 12.80 -16.17 8.34
N TRP A 166 13.93 -15.65 8.87
CA TRP A 166 14.34 -14.25 8.73
C TRP A 166 15.44 -14.06 7.69
N SER A 167 15.92 -15.17 7.07
CA SER A 167 17.03 -15.15 6.12
C SER A 167 16.79 -14.27 4.88
N PRO A 168 15.56 -14.08 4.38
CA PRO A 168 15.34 -13.14 3.26
C PRO A 168 15.77 -11.70 3.58
N LEU A 169 15.70 -11.27 4.85
CA LEU A 169 16.13 -9.92 5.24
C LEU A 169 17.65 -9.72 5.14
N GLU A 170 18.45 -10.78 5.26
CA GLU A 170 19.91 -10.71 5.16
C GLU A 170 20.38 -10.24 3.78
N ASN A 171 19.54 -10.41 2.77
CA ASN A 171 19.80 -10.05 1.38
C ASN A 171 19.28 -8.65 1.01
N MET A 172 18.90 -7.82 1.99
CA MET A 172 18.33 -6.48 1.78
C MET A 172 19.21 -5.36 2.36
N PRO A 173 20.49 -5.21 1.93
CA PRO A 173 21.45 -4.25 2.51
C PRO A 173 21.10 -2.79 2.23
N TRP A 174 20.13 -2.52 1.39
CA TRP A 174 19.60 -1.20 1.08
C TRP A 174 18.56 -0.70 2.09
N LEU A 175 18.06 -1.57 3.01
CA LEU A 175 17.18 -1.13 4.07
C LEU A 175 17.86 -0.11 4.98
N GLU A 176 17.17 0.98 5.26
CA GLU A 176 17.62 2.00 6.21
C GLU A 176 17.00 1.79 7.59
N ARG A 177 15.70 1.41 7.65
CA ARG A 177 15.01 1.14 8.91
C ARG A 177 14.23 -0.15 8.85
N LEU A 178 14.43 -1.01 9.85
CA LEU A 178 13.77 -2.28 10.03
C LEU A 178 13.19 -2.39 11.45
N TRP A 179 11.87 -2.51 11.55
CA TRP A 179 11.15 -2.64 12.81
C TRP A 179 10.71 -4.08 13.03
N LEU A 180 11.32 -4.72 14.03
CA LEU A 180 11.07 -6.10 14.44
C LEU A 180 10.77 -6.07 15.95
N ASN A 181 9.53 -6.15 16.37
CA ASN A 181 9.20 -6.10 17.78
C ASN A 181 9.62 -7.39 18.49
N TYR A 182 10.59 -7.27 19.38
CA TYR A 182 11.11 -8.38 20.19
C TYR A 182 10.57 -8.39 21.63
N SER A 183 10.32 -7.23 22.23
CA SER A 183 9.96 -7.15 23.65
C SER A 183 8.66 -6.41 23.88
N GLY A 184 7.77 -6.97 24.66
CA GLY A 184 6.56 -6.30 25.11
C GLY A 184 5.45 -7.26 25.52
N LYS A 185 4.35 -6.71 26.00
CA LYS A 185 3.16 -7.44 26.47
C LYS A 185 2.61 -8.42 25.41
N TYR A 186 2.95 -8.22 24.16
CA TYR A 186 2.54 -9.01 22.98
C TYR A 186 3.68 -9.86 22.38
N ALA A 187 4.86 -9.95 23.05
CA ALA A 187 6.00 -10.79 22.65
C ALA A 187 5.66 -12.30 22.47
N ARG A 188 4.41 -12.69 22.79
CA ARG A 188 3.91 -14.05 22.52
C ARG A 188 3.62 -14.34 21.04
N ILE A 189 3.65 -13.30 20.19
CA ILE A 189 3.26 -13.42 18.78
C ILE A 189 4.51 -13.41 17.88
N ASN A 190 5.51 -14.18 18.20
CA ASN A 190 6.74 -14.34 17.41
C ASN A 190 7.90 -13.41 17.80
N PRO A 191 8.56 -13.67 18.93
CA PRO A 191 9.79 -12.96 19.27
C PRO A 191 10.89 -13.34 18.26
N VAL A 192 11.56 -12.34 17.71
CA VAL A 192 12.76 -12.57 16.90
C VAL A 192 13.86 -13.13 17.81
N PRO A 193 14.46 -14.30 17.51
CA PRO A 193 15.52 -14.87 18.32
C PRO A 193 16.73 -13.94 18.43
N ALA A 194 17.41 -13.94 19.58
CA ALA A 194 18.55 -13.05 19.82
C ALA A 194 19.71 -13.29 18.83
N GLU A 195 19.92 -14.55 18.45
CA GLU A 195 20.90 -14.95 17.44
C GLU A 195 20.54 -14.36 16.04
N VAL A 196 19.29 -14.35 15.66
CA VAL A 196 18.82 -13.74 14.40
C VAL A 196 19.07 -12.23 14.43
N ILE A 197 18.77 -11.56 15.55
CA ILE A 197 19.05 -10.12 15.70
C ILE A 197 20.54 -9.83 15.54
N ALA A 198 21.40 -10.64 16.14
CA ALA A 198 22.85 -10.49 16.03
C ALA A 198 23.32 -10.67 14.58
N GLN A 199 22.80 -11.69 13.88
CA GLN A 199 23.09 -11.99 12.50
C GLN A 199 22.62 -10.87 11.56
N LEU A 200 21.39 -10.39 11.72
CA LEU A 200 20.87 -9.26 10.92
C LEU A 200 21.71 -7.99 11.12
N LYS A 201 22.16 -7.68 12.35
CA LYS A 201 23.03 -6.53 12.60
C LYS A 201 24.40 -6.66 11.96
N GLU A 202 24.91 -7.87 11.82
CA GLU A 202 26.16 -8.14 11.10
C GLU A 202 25.99 -7.98 9.58
N LYS A 203 24.89 -8.51 9.04
CA LYS A 203 24.60 -8.49 7.58
C LYS A 203 24.13 -7.12 7.10
N LEU A 204 23.47 -6.35 7.94
CA LEU A 204 22.85 -5.07 7.62
C LEU A 204 23.45 -3.94 8.49
N PRO A 205 24.77 -3.65 8.39
CA PRO A 205 25.47 -2.74 9.31
C PRO A 205 24.99 -1.29 9.20
N ASN A 206 24.33 -0.91 8.10
CA ASN A 206 23.83 0.45 7.88
C ASN A 206 22.32 0.59 8.17
N THR A 207 21.65 -0.49 8.59
CA THR A 207 20.22 -0.49 8.85
C THR A 207 19.94 -0.22 10.33
N GLU A 208 19.08 0.74 10.63
CA GLU A 208 18.51 0.92 11.97
C GLU A 208 17.54 -0.22 12.28
N ILE A 209 17.99 -1.22 13.05
CA ILE A 209 17.15 -2.36 13.44
C ILE A 209 16.59 -2.14 14.84
N ASN A 210 15.29 -1.89 14.94
CA ASN A 210 14.59 -1.75 16.22
C ASN A 210 13.87 -3.04 16.60
N THR A 211 14.22 -3.60 17.76
CA THR A 211 13.65 -4.83 18.32
C THR A 211 13.04 -4.61 19.70
N THR A 212 13.13 -3.40 20.24
CA THR A 212 12.78 -3.07 21.63
C THR A 212 11.62 -2.10 21.77
N ALA A 213 11.07 -1.63 20.66
CA ALA A 213 9.91 -0.73 20.70
C ALA A 213 8.74 -1.34 21.46
N ALA A 214 8.11 -0.54 22.32
CA ALA A 214 6.97 -0.97 23.14
C ALA A 214 5.74 -1.35 22.28
N HIS A 215 5.63 -0.77 21.11
CA HIS A 215 4.55 -0.97 20.13
C HIS A 215 5.11 -0.95 18.71
N SER A 216 4.35 -1.49 17.76
CA SER A 216 4.71 -1.53 16.34
C SER A 216 5.01 -0.16 15.72
N THR A 217 4.53 0.92 16.30
CA THR A 217 4.67 2.29 15.80
C THR A 217 5.19 3.28 16.84
N ALA A 218 5.57 2.80 18.06
CA ALA A 218 6.15 3.63 19.11
C ALA A 218 7.65 3.88 18.90
N ASP A 219 8.21 4.75 19.75
CA ASP A 219 9.64 4.93 19.97
C ASP A 219 10.49 5.13 18.71
N GLY A 220 10.04 6.02 17.85
CA GLY A 220 10.81 6.44 16.67
C GLY A 220 10.17 6.11 15.32
N TRP A 221 9.30 5.08 15.21
CA TRP A 221 8.69 4.80 13.90
C TRP A 221 7.87 5.99 13.39
N ARG A 222 6.86 6.43 14.14
CA ARG A 222 5.98 7.55 13.76
C ARG A 222 6.61 8.94 13.94
N SER A 223 7.64 9.08 14.74
CA SER A 223 8.36 10.36 14.91
C SER A 223 9.45 10.60 13.87
N HIS A 224 9.81 9.60 13.07
CA HIS A 224 10.76 9.76 11.98
C HIS A 224 10.21 10.70 10.90
N ALA A 225 11.09 11.50 10.27
CA ALA A 225 10.70 12.49 9.25
C ALA A 225 9.88 11.88 8.11
N ARG A 226 10.30 10.71 7.58
CA ARG A 226 9.55 10.02 6.52
C ARG A 226 8.16 9.59 6.97
N SER A 227 7.98 9.07 8.19
CA SER A 227 6.64 8.71 8.69
C SER A 227 5.75 9.92 8.87
N THR A 228 6.31 11.06 9.30
CA THR A 228 5.59 12.34 9.40
C THR A 228 5.13 12.79 8.01
N LEU A 229 6.02 12.73 7.02
CA LEU A 229 5.72 13.09 5.63
C LEU A 229 4.63 12.17 5.03
N VAL A 230 4.71 10.85 5.30
CA VAL A 230 3.69 9.88 4.90
C VAL A 230 2.32 10.24 5.48
N GLY A 231 2.25 10.61 6.76
CA GLY A 231 1.01 11.10 7.37
C GLY A 231 0.47 12.37 6.71
N ASP A 232 1.35 13.28 6.28
CA ASP A 232 0.97 14.50 5.55
C ASP A 232 0.45 14.20 4.15
N MET A 233 1.06 13.26 3.42
CA MET A 233 0.60 12.81 2.12
C MET A 233 -0.86 12.34 2.19
N PHE A 234 -1.19 11.50 3.16
CA PHE A 234 -2.54 10.97 3.31
C PHE A 234 -3.56 12.03 3.73
N ARG A 235 -3.18 12.96 4.60
CA ARG A 235 -4.08 14.10 4.96
C ARG A 235 -4.39 15.01 3.78
N LYS A 236 -3.46 15.17 2.86
CA LYS A 236 -3.59 16.06 1.68
C LYS A 236 -4.11 15.33 0.44
N GLY A 237 -4.06 13.99 0.40
CA GLY A 237 -4.34 13.18 -0.79
C GLY A 237 -3.30 13.35 -1.90
N ILE A 238 -2.07 13.78 -1.55
CA ILE A 238 -1.00 14.13 -2.49
C ILE A 238 0.29 13.45 -2.05
N TYR A 239 0.89 12.67 -2.94
CA TYR A 239 2.22 12.10 -2.75
C TYR A 239 3.30 13.19 -2.84
N VAL A 240 4.29 13.11 -1.96
CA VAL A 240 5.51 13.91 -1.96
C VAL A 240 6.71 12.96 -1.90
N PRO A 241 7.69 13.04 -2.81
CA PRO A 241 8.87 12.18 -2.76
C PRO A 241 9.64 12.33 -1.44
N PHE A 242 10.27 11.24 -1.00
CA PHE A 242 11.25 11.34 0.09
C PHE A 242 12.49 12.07 -0.42
N GLU A 243 13.01 12.99 0.38
CA GLU A 243 14.32 13.60 0.14
C GLU A 243 15.41 12.57 0.49
N ASP A 244 16.47 12.53 -0.30
CA ASP A 244 17.65 11.66 -0.07
C ASP A 244 18.52 12.17 1.09
#